data_1428801a988338a8d2026b93ca42bf2f
#
_entry.id   1428801a988338a8d2026b93ca42bf2f
#
_cell.length_a   1.000
_cell.length_b   1.000
_cell.length_c   1.000
_cell.angle_alpha   90.00
_cell.angle_beta   90.00
_cell.angle_gamma   90.00
#
_symmetry.space_group_name_H-M   'P 1'
#
loop_
_entity.id
_entity.type
_entity.pdbx_description
1 polymer ?
#
loop_
_entity_poly.entity_id
_entity_poly.type
_entity_poly.pdbx_seq_one_letter_code
_entity_poly.pdbx_strand_id
1 'polypeptide(L)'
;MTLSIGYFAKQLMSFFKTHTLYFLLTVSLSISVQAEQLTAAIAANFAGTIKQLKPLFEQESGHRLITSFASSGTLFAQIHNGAPFDVFLSADEQRPQQLIRDGLAVADSSFIYASGQLVLWSSQAELIDPQGNILRDEQWQTKGIRHIALANPKTAPYGRAAMETLQAMQLVESTKPYRVTGQNIAQTFQFVASGNAQLGFIAQAQLLALPESERGSYWRVPKKMHSPIQQMAVMLNRGRENSAAEAFLTFLQSPQAQSIIRARGYH
;
A
#
# COMPACT_ATOMS: atom_id res chain seq x y z
N MET A 1 -19.78 -56.30 -60.46
CA MET A 1 -20.30 -55.07 -59.90
C MET A 1 -20.04 -55.05 -58.38
N THR A 2 -18.82 -55.40 -57.94
CA THR A 2 -18.49 -55.59 -56.49
C THR A 2 -17.18 -54.92 -56.04
N LEU A 3 -16.56 -54.10 -56.87
CA LEU A 3 -15.25 -53.45 -56.61
C LEU A 3 -15.37 -51.96 -56.11
N SER A 4 -16.56 -51.36 -56.16
CA SER A 4 -16.73 -49.92 -55.90
C SER A 4 -17.03 -49.58 -54.38
N ILE A 5 -17.55 -50.50 -53.59
CA ILE A 5 -18.00 -50.22 -52.22
C ILE A 5 -16.82 -50.19 -51.22
N GLY A 6 -15.77 -50.97 -51.49
CA GLY A 6 -14.59 -51.02 -50.59
C GLY A 6 -13.70 -49.77 -50.61
N TYR A 7 -13.69 -49.07 -51.72
CA TYR A 7 -12.85 -47.84 -51.86
C TYR A 7 -13.50 -46.65 -51.16
N PHE A 8 -14.83 -46.53 -51.19
CA PHE A 8 -15.58 -45.46 -50.55
C PHE A 8 -15.53 -45.61 -49.03
N ALA A 9 -15.63 -46.81 -48.49
CA ALA A 9 -15.56 -47.06 -47.06
C ALA A 9 -14.17 -46.75 -46.47
N LYS A 10 -13.08 -47.03 -47.18
CA LYS A 10 -11.71 -46.69 -46.76
C LYS A 10 -11.46 -45.17 -46.76
N GLN A 11 -12.00 -44.43 -47.71
CA GLN A 11 -11.86 -42.99 -47.80
C GLN A 11 -12.66 -42.27 -46.68
N LEU A 12 -13.89 -42.76 -46.37
CA LEU A 12 -14.68 -42.21 -45.27
C LEU A 12 -14.02 -42.47 -43.91
N MET A 13 -13.47 -43.64 -43.64
CA MET A 13 -12.76 -43.97 -42.39
C MET A 13 -11.46 -43.17 -42.21
N SER A 14 -10.74 -42.86 -43.33
CA SER A 14 -9.56 -42.00 -43.24
C SER A 14 -9.95 -40.55 -42.93
N PHE A 15 -11.04 -40.05 -43.50
CA PHE A 15 -11.53 -38.70 -43.26
C PHE A 15 -12.00 -38.52 -41.81
N PHE A 16 -12.71 -39.47 -41.24
CA PHE A 16 -13.14 -39.46 -39.83
C PHE A 16 -11.95 -39.56 -38.86
N LYS A 17 -10.94 -40.37 -39.13
CA LYS A 17 -9.75 -40.47 -38.26
C LYS A 17 -8.93 -39.18 -38.23
N THR A 18 -8.79 -38.47 -39.36
CA THR A 18 -8.03 -37.22 -39.43
C THR A 18 -8.78 -36.08 -38.74
N HIS A 19 -10.08 -35.98 -38.90
CA HIS A 19 -10.86 -34.89 -38.27
C HIS A 19 -11.07 -35.11 -36.79
N THR A 20 -11.18 -36.36 -36.31
CA THR A 20 -11.25 -36.67 -34.87
C THR A 20 -9.91 -36.36 -34.18
N LEU A 21 -8.79 -36.57 -34.87
CA LEU A 21 -7.47 -36.25 -34.32
C LEU A 21 -7.26 -34.73 -34.23
N TYR A 22 -7.71 -33.94 -35.23
CA TYR A 22 -7.67 -32.49 -35.16
C TYR A 22 -8.63 -31.90 -34.11
N PHE A 23 -9.82 -32.49 -33.92
CA PHE A 23 -10.76 -32.08 -32.88
C PHE A 23 -10.25 -32.36 -31.46
N LEU A 24 -9.55 -33.48 -31.27
CA LEU A 24 -8.90 -33.80 -29.98
C LEU A 24 -7.67 -32.91 -29.67
N LEU A 25 -6.97 -32.42 -30.72
CA LEU A 25 -5.79 -31.57 -30.53
C LEU A 25 -6.15 -30.11 -30.16
N THR A 26 -7.35 -29.66 -30.56
CA THR A 26 -7.81 -28.27 -30.26
C THR A 26 -8.47 -28.12 -28.89
N VAL A 27 -8.80 -29.21 -28.18
CA VAL A 27 -9.43 -29.17 -26.85
C VAL A 27 -8.40 -29.08 -25.71
N SER A 28 -7.10 -29.14 -25.98
CA SER A 28 -6.09 -29.42 -24.94
C SER A 28 -5.27 -28.22 -24.46
N LEU A 29 -5.71 -26.96 -24.60
CA LEU A 29 -4.93 -25.82 -24.10
C LEU A 29 -5.79 -24.72 -23.46
N SER A 30 -6.83 -25.11 -22.76
CA SER A 30 -7.41 -24.20 -21.77
C SER A 30 -6.59 -24.37 -20.47
N ILE A 31 -5.44 -23.71 -20.38
CA ILE A 31 -4.81 -23.44 -19.09
C ILE A 31 -5.79 -22.55 -18.35
N SER A 32 -6.65 -23.16 -17.55
CA SER A 32 -7.46 -22.43 -16.57
C SER A 32 -6.46 -21.80 -15.61
N VAL A 33 -6.12 -20.52 -15.80
CA VAL A 33 -5.52 -19.72 -14.76
C VAL A 33 -6.56 -19.69 -13.65
N GLN A 34 -6.37 -20.51 -12.63
CA GLN A 34 -7.27 -20.57 -11.49
C GLN A 34 -7.13 -19.25 -10.75
N ALA A 35 -8.24 -18.53 -10.63
CA ALA A 35 -8.30 -17.31 -9.86
C ALA A 35 -7.96 -17.60 -8.39
N GLU A 36 -6.82 -17.14 -7.93
CA GLU A 36 -6.38 -17.29 -6.54
C GLU A 36 -6.67 -16.02 -5.75
N GLN A 37 -6.72 -16.17 -4.43
CA GLN A 37 -6.87 -15.06 -3.51
C GLN A 37 -5.58 -14.87 -2.73
N LEU A 38 -5.08 -13.62 -2.69
CA LEU A 38 -4.01 -13.24 -1.77
C LEU A 38 -4.52 -12.31 -0.68
N THR A 39 -3.93 -12.40 0.50
CA THR A 39 -4.19 -11.51 1.63
C THR A 39 -2.97 -10.63 1.89
N ALA A 40 -3.11 -9.33 1.71
CA ALA A 40 -2.05 -8.36 1.87
C ALA A 40 -2.17 -7.58 3.19
N ALA A 41 -1.09 -7.58 3.98
CA ALA A 41 -0.89 -6.67 5.10
C ALA A 41 -0.34 -5.35 4.57
N ILE A 42 -1.08 -4.25 4.68
CA ILE A 42 -0.73 -2.98 4.04
C ILE A 42 -0.70 -1.85 5.07
N ALA A 43 0.40 -1.11 5.10
CA ALA A 43 0.53 0.08 5.94
C ALA A 43 -0.57 1.12 5.61
N ALA A 44 -1.21 1.65 6.64
CA ALA A 44 -2.43 2.45 6.52
C ALA A 44 -2.30 3.73 5.68
N ASN A 45 -1.07 4.25 5.50
CA ASN A 45 -0.83 5.39 4.61
C ASN A 45 -1.12 5.07 3.14
N PHE A 46 -0.99 3.79 2.74
CA PHE A 46 -1.18 3.35 1.36
C PHE A 46 -2.63 2.95 1.03
N ALA A 47 -3.54 2.99 2.02
CA ALA A 47 -4.93 2.56 1.86
C ALA A 47 -5.69 3.31 0.75
N GLY A 48 -5.47 4.62 0.60
CA GLY A 48 -6.08 5.42 -0.47
C GLY A 48 -5.56 5.05 -1.87
N THR A 49 -4.27 4.69 -1.97
CA THR A 49 -3.63 4.30 -3.22
C THR A 49 -4.06 2.91 -3.66
N ILE A 50 -4.09 1.94 -2.72
CA ILE A 50 -4.50 0.58 -3.04
C ILE A 50 -5.97 0.48 -3.48
N LYS A 51 -6.83 1.41 -3.04
CA LYS A 51 -8.20 1.53 -3.53
C LYS A 51 -8.30 1.72 -5.05
N GLN A 52 -7.29 2.38 -5.65
CA GLN A 52 -7.21 2.56 -7.10
C GLN A 52 -6.49 1.40 -7.80
N LEU A 53 -5.45 0.85 -7.17
CA LEU A 53 -4.65 -0.23 -7.73
C LEU A 53 -5.39 -1.57 -7.72
N LYS A 54 -6.16 -1.86 -6.67
CA LYS A 54 -6.85 -3.14 -6.50
C LYS A 54 -7.74 -3.52 -7.69
N PRO A 55 -8.69 -2.68 -8.17
CA PRO A 55 -9.54 -3.07 -9.30
C PRO A 55 -8.75 -3.31 -10.58
N LEU A 56 -7.66 -2.58 -10.80
CA LEU A 56 -6.80 -2.78 -11.97
C LEU A 56 -6.05 -4.11 -11.88
N PHE A 57 -5.47 -4.41 -10.73
CA PHE A 57 -4.83 -5.70 -10.48
C PHE A 57 -5.79 -6.87 -10.66
N GLU A 58 -6.99 -6.80 -10.06
CA GLU A 58 -7.98 -7.87 -10.14
C GLU A 58 -8.49 -8.07 -11.57
N GLN A 59 -8.63 -6.98 -12.34
CA GLN A 59 -9.03 -7.05 -13.76
C GLN A 59 -7.93 -7.64 -14.64
N GLU A 60 -6.68 -7.26 -14.42
CA GLU A 60 -5.53 -7.69 -15.24
C GLU A 60 -5.12 -9.13 -14.97
N SER A 61 -5.10 -9.51 -13.69
CA SER A 61 -4.60 -10.82 -13.27
C SER A 61 -5.67 -11.90 -13.13
N GLY A 62 -6.95 -11.52 -12.99
CA GLY A 62 -8.03 -12.43 -12.62
C GLY A 62 -7.98 -12.90 -11.16
N HIS A 63 -6.96 -12.53 -10.40
CA HIS A 63 -6.82 -12.87 -8.99
C HIS A 63 -7.61 -11.92 -8.09
N ARG A 64 -7.82 -12.30 -6.82
CA ARG A 64 -8.53 -11.49 -5.83
C ARG A 64 -7.58 -10.99 -4.74
N LEU A 65 -7.59 -9.68 -4.48
CA LEU A 65 -6.80 -9.04 -3.42
C LEU A 65 -7.66 -8.75 -2.18
N ILE A 66 -7.31 -9.36 -1.06
CA ILE A 66 -7.86 -9.03 0.26
C ILE A 66 -6.84 -8.16 0.99
N THR A 67 -7.29 -7.04 1.56
CA THR A 67 -6.42 -6.05 2.19
C THR A 67 -6.72 -5.89 3.67
N SER A 68 -5.67 -5.86 4.50
CA SER A 68 -5.74 -5.52 5.91
C SER A 68 -4.86 -4.29 6.18
N PHE A 69 -5.40 -3.31 6.91
CA PHE A 69 -4.72 -2.03 7.14
C PHE A 69 -4.46 -1.79 8.62
N ALA A 70 -3.19 -1.52 8.96
CA ALA A 70 -2.78 -1.06 10.27
C ALA A 70 -1.46 -0.27 10.18
N SER A 71 -0.85 0.12 11.31
CA SER A 71 0.53 0.61 11.28
C SER A 71 1.50 -0.52 10.91
N SER A 72 2.64 -0.18 10.27
CA SER A 72 3.64 -1.19 9.89
C SER A 72 4.10 -2.04 11.07
N GLY A 73 4.24 -1.45 12.27
CA GLY A 73 4.63 -2.20 13.47
C GLY A 73 3.54 -3.13 13.98
N THR A 74 2.27 -2.74 13.87
CA THR A 74 1.14 -3.62 14.23
C THR A 74 1.07 -4.81 13.28
N LEU A 75 1.19 -4.58 11.96
CA LEU A 75 1.21 -5.65 10.95
C LEU A 75 2.41 -6.57 11.14
N PHE A 76 3.60 -6.01 11.38
CA PHE A 76 4.80 -6.77 11.71
C PHE A 76 4.57 -7.72 12.90
N ALA A 77 4.00 -7.21 13.99
CA ALA A 77 3.70 -8.04 15.16
C ALA A 77 2.67 -9.13 14.85
N GLN A 78 1.64 -8.84 14.04
CA GLN A 78 0.67 -9.83 13.59
C GLN A 78 1.33 -10.93 12.75
N ILE A 79 2.19 -10.56 11.80
CA ILE A 79 2.94 -11.51 10.95
C ILE A 79 3.83 -12.40 11.83
N HIS A 80 4.55 -11.81 12.77
CA HIS A 80 5.42 -12.52 13.70
C HIS A 80 4.66 -13.52 14.57
N ASN A 81 3.38 -13.22 14.87
CA ASN A 81 2.46 -14.10 15.60
C ASN A 81 1.65 -15.04 14.68
N GLY A 82 2.06 -15.23 13.43
CA GLY A 82 1.48 -16.20 12.52
C GLY A 82 0.19 -15.76 11.81
N ALA A 83 -0.12 -14.46 11.75
CA ALA A 83 -1.26 -13.97 10.98
C ALA A 83 -1.13 -14.37 9.49
N PRO A 84 -2.22 -14.83 8.85
CA PRO A 84 -2.18 -15.49 7.55
C PRO A 84 -2.13 -14.49 6.37
N PHE A 85 -1.07 -13.72 6.29
CA PHE A 85 -0.79 -12.81 5.19
C PHE A 85 0.16 -13.45 4.15
N ASP A 86 -0.03 -13.12 2.87
CA ASP A 86 0.80 -13.58 1.77
C ASP A 86 1.87 -12.55 1.39
N VAL A 87 1.53 -11.25 1.49
CA VAL A 87 2.45 -10.15 1.22
C VAL A 87 2.35 -9.07 2.30
N PHE A 88 3.46 -8.35 2.51
CA PHE A 88 3.53 -7.22 3.43
C PHE A 88 4.05 -5.97 2.70
N LEU A 89 3.25 -4.90 2.71
CA LEU A 89 3.60 -3.57 2.25
C LEU A 89 3.80 -2.66 3.46
N SER A 90 5.04 -2.47 3.86
CA SER A 90 5.44 -1.64 5.00
C SER A 90 5.68 -0.19 4.57
N ALA A 91 5.44 0.76 5.48
CA ALA A 91 5.84 2.16 5.32
C ALA A 91 7.30 2.42 5.76
N ASP A 92 8.09 1.39 6.02
CA ASP A 92 9.54 1.43 6.22
C ASP A 92 10.21 0.17 5.65
N GLU A 93 11.54 0.19 5.56
CA GLU A 93 12.37 -0.94 5.15
C GLU A 93 12.70 -1.87 6.32
N GLN A 94 12.80 -1.30 7.51
CA GLN A 94 13.33 -1.99 8.69
C GLN A 94 12.56 -3.25 9.04
N ARG A 95 11.23 -3.18 8.98
CA ARG A 95 10.34 -4.30 9.34
C ARG A 95 10.35 -5.44 8.32
N PRO A 96 10.21 -5.21 7.01
CA PRO A 96 10.41 -6.26 6.01
C PRO A 96 11.78 -6.92 6.09
N GLN A 97 12.85 -6.13 6.23
CA GLN A 97 14.20 -6.66 6.39
C GLN A 97 14.34 -7.52 7.67
N GLN A 98 13.66 -7.14 8.76
CA GLN A 98 13.64 -7.96 9.97
C GLN A 98 12.92 -9.28 9.73
N LEU A 99 11.74 -9.28 9.06
CA LEU A 99 11.04 -10.53 8.71
C LEU A 99 11.89 -11.46 7.83
N ILE A 100 12.70 -10.91 6.93
CA ILE A 100 13.65 -11.68 6.12
C ILE A 100 14.71 -12.32 7.02
N ARG A 101 15.33 -11.56 7.93
CA ARG A 101 16.33 -12.11 8.88
C ARG A 101 15.75 -13.17 9.79
N ASP A 102 14.48 -13.02 10.18
CA ASP A 102 13.76 -13.96 11.04
C ASP A 102 13.26 -15.20 10.28
N GLY A 103 13.53 -15.28 8.96
CA GLY A 103 13.10 -16.39 8.11
C GLY A 103 11.58 -16.43 7.86
N LEU A 104 10.86 -15.32 8.04
CA LEU A 104 9.40 -15.22 7.85
C LEU A 104 9.00 -14.66 6.48
N ALA A 105 9.96 -14.13 5.72
CA ALA A 105 9.74 -13.54 4.41
C ALA A 105 10.81 -13.97 3.39
N VAL A 106 10.47 -13.88 2.11
CA VAL A 106 11.31 -14.26 0.97
C VAL A 106 12.24 -13.10 0.61
N ALA A 107 13.54 -13.26 0.79
CA ALA A 107 14.53 -12.18 0.61
C ALA A 107 14.49 -11.55 -0.79
N ASP A 108 14.50 -12.39 -1.83
CA ASP A 108 14.58 -11.98 -3.23
C ASP A 108 13.28 -11.32 -3.76
N SER A 109 12.20 -11.35 -2.96
CA SER A 109 10.94 -10.70 -3.31
C SER A 109 10.83 -9.25 -2.84
N SER A 110 11.81 -8.77 -2.06
CA SER A 110 11.74 -7.46 -1.43
C SER A 110 12.19 -6.32 -2.35
N PHE A 111 11.43 -5.22 -2.39
CA PHE A 111 11.79 -4.02 -3.13
C PHE A 111 11.14 -2.77 -2.53
N ILE A 112 11.73 -1.60 -2.81
CA ILE A 112 11.13 -0.30 -2.48
C ILE A 112 10.05 0.00 -3.51
N TYR A 113 8.79 0.08 -3.08
CA TYR A 113 7.68 0.37 -3.97
C TYR A 113 7.28 1.86 -3.97
N ALA A 114 7.66 2.63 -2.94
CA ALA A 114 7.35 4.04 -2.80
C ALA A 114 8.25 4.73 -1.78
N SER A 115 8.40 6.06 -1.89
CA SER A 115 8.98 6.92 -0.86
C SER A 115 7.92 7.94 -0.42
N GLY A 116 7.62 7.98 0.87
CA GLY A 116 6.58 8.83 1.43
C GLY A 116 7.05 10.25 1.77
N GLN A 117 6.13 11.21 1.77
CA GLN A 117 6.34 12.59 2.21
C GLN A 117 5.45 12.89 3.41
N LEU A 118 6.04 13.43 4.49
CA LEU A 118 5.32 13.90 5.66
C LEU A 118 4.81 15.33 5.44
N VAL A 119 3.58 15.60 5.87
CA VAL A 119 3.02 16.95 5.89
C VAL A 119 2.39 17.24 7.26
N LEU A 120 2.52 18.48 7.75
CA LEU A 120 1.65 19.01 8.79
C LEU A 120 0.41 19.56 8.11
N TRP A 121 -0.78 19.19 8.56
CA TRP A 121 -2.05 19.52 7.94
C TRP A 121 -3.07 20.02 8.94
N SER A 122 -3.93 20.93 8.47
CA SER A 122 -5.17 21.36 9.11
C SER A 122 -6.30 21.38 8.08
N SER A 123 -7.50 20.98 8.49
CA SER A 123 -8.71 21.18 7.68
C SER A 123 -9.14 22.66 7.57
N GLN A 124 -8.60 23.52 8.45
CA GLN A 124 -8.86 24.96 8.41
C GLN A 124 -7.95 25.63 7.36
N ALA A 125 -8.54 26.48 6.54
CA ALA A 125 -7.79 27.33 5.64
C ALA A 125 -6.95 28.35 6.46
N GLU A 126 -5.72 28.64 5.99
CA GLU A 126 -4.86 29.69 6.54
C GLU A 126 -4.31 29.47 7.95
N LEU A 127 -4.62 28.34 8.63
CA LEU A 127 -4.07 28.05 9.94
C LEU A 127 -2.57 27.73 9.90
N ILE A 128 -2.13 27.05 8.82
CA ILE A 128 -0.73 26.64 8.64
C ILE A 128 -0.10 27.49 7.53
N ASP A 129 0.95 28.22 7.86
CA ASP A 129 1.76 28.94 6.88
C ASP A 129 2.68 27.98 6.09
N PRO A 130 3.15 28.37 4.88
CA PRO A 130 3.99 27.52 4.04
C PRO A 130 5.34 27.11 4.65
N GLN A 131 5.77 27.75 5.74
CA GLN A 131 7.00 27.48 6.47
C GLN A 131 6.80 26.61 7.72
N GLY A 132 5.54 26.40 8.13
CA GLY A 132 5.20 25.61 9.32
C GLY A 132 5.50 26.33 10.65
N ASN A 133 5.56 27.67 10.62
CA ASN A 133 5.90 28.47 11.81
C ASN A 133 4.85 28.33 12.93
N ILE A 134 3.63 27.94 12.58
CA ILE A 134 2.57 27.66 13.56
C ILE A 134 3.02 26.71 14.67
N LEU A 135 3.93 25.79 14.40
CA LEU A 135 4.49 24.89 15.42
C LEU A 135 5.38 25.59 16.44
N ARG A 136 5.93 26.76 16.10
CA ARG A 136 6.77 27.60 16.97
C ARG A 136 5.98 28.69 17.69
N ASP A 137 4.69 28.82 17.37
CA ASP A 137 3.84 29.85 17.97
C ASP A 137 3.44 29.42 19.38
N GLU A 138 3.87 30.18 20.38
CA GLU A 138 3.54 29.94 21.78
C GLU A 138 2.06 30.28 22.11
N GLN A 139 1.36 30.94 21.18
CA GLN A 139 -0.03 31.36 21.33
C GLN A 139 -1.05 30.35 20.77
N TRP A 140 -0.76 29.06 20.79
CA TRP A 140 -1.67 28.06 20.24
C TRP A 140 -3.08 28.12 20.82
N GLN A 141 -3.22 28.38 22.13
CA GLN A 141 -4.53 28.45 22.78
C GLN A 141 -5.38 29.60 22.23
N THR A 142 -4.78 30.75 21.96
CA THR A 142 -5.48 31.91 21.38
C THR A 142 -5.88 31.67 19.92
N LYS A 143 -5.18 30.79 19.23
CA LYS A 143 -5.50 30.33 17.86
C LYS A 143 -6.44 29.12 17.86
N GLY A 144 -6.97 28.72 19.01
CA GLY A 144 -7.89 27.60 19.14
C GLY A 144 -7.23 26.22 18.94
N ILE A 145 -5.88 26.13 18.95
CA ILE A 145 -5.16 24.86 18.81
C ILE A 145 -5.12 24.18 20.18
N ARG A 146 -5.86 23.11 20.31
CA ARG A 146 -5.92 22.26 21.50
C ARG A 146 -5.19 20.96 21.32
N HIS A 147 -5.15 20.42 20.09
CA HIS A 147 -4.58 19.13 19.80
C HIS A 147 -3.75 19.12 18.50
N ILE A 148 -2.62 18.43 18.59
CA ILE A 148 -1.74 18.09 17.47
C ILE A 148 -1.73 16.58 17.35
N ALA A 149 -2.31 16.05 16.27
CA ALA A 149 -2.38 14.62 16.03
C ALA A 149 -1.09 14.09 15.40
N LEU A 150 -0.61 12.97 15.87
CA LEU A 150 0.46 12.19 15.24
C LEU A 150 0.19 10.70 15.40
N ALA A 151 0.68 9.88 14.46
CA ALA A 151 0.59 8.44 14.61
C ALA A 151 1.55 7.95 15.70
N ASN A 152 1.27 6.80 16.31
CA ASN A 152 2.12 6.24 17.35
C ASN A 152 3.56 6.02 16.82
N PRO A 153 4.57 6.74 17.33
CA PRO A 153 5.93 6.67 16.79
C PRO A 153 6.61 5.31 17.01
N LYS A 154 6.11 4.50 17.96
CA LYS A 154 6.65 3.16 18.22
C LYS A 154 6.28 2.16 17.10
N THR A 155 5.10 2.36 16.48
CA THR A 155 4.55 1.41 15.52
C THR A 155 4.39 1.96 14.11
N ALA A 156 4.29 3.29 13.94
CA ALA A 156 4.03 3.93 12.67
C ALA A 156 5.24 4.74 12.17
N PRO A 157 5.80 4.45 10.98
CA PRO A 157 6.94 5.18 10.41
C PRO A 157 6.68 6.68 10.25
N TYR A 158 5.48 7.08 9.83
CA TYR A 158 5.09 8.49 9.77
C TYR A 158 5.02 9.15 11.15
N GLY A 159 4.65 8.39 12.20
CA GLY A 159 4.68 8.88 13.58
C GLY A 159 6.11 9.11 14.08
N ARG A 160 7.04 8.21 13.71
CA ARG A 160 8.48 8.39 13.96
C ARG A 160 9.00 9.63 13.25
N ALA A 161 8.70 9.79 11.96
CA ALA A 161 9.09 10.98 11.19
C ALA A 161 8.53 12.29 11.79
N ALA A 162 7.29 12.28 12.31
CA ALA A 162 6.71 13.41 13.00
C ALA A 162 7.46 13.75 14.29
N MET A 163 7.85 12.77 15.08
CA MET A 163 8.65 12.98 16.30
C MET A 163 10.06 13.47 15.97
N GLU A 164 10.70 12.92 14.94
CA GLU A 164 12.01 13.40 14.44
C GLU A 164 11.92 14.87 14.00
N THR A 165 10.83 15.23 13.32
CA THR A 165 10.56 16.63 12.91
C THR A 165 10.44 17.54 14.13
N LEU A 166 9.66 17.17 15.12
CA LEU A 166 9.52 17.93 16.37
C LEU A 166 10.85 18.04 17.12
N GLN A 167 11.66 16.99 17.08
CA GLN A 167 13.00 17.00 17.67
C GLN A 167 13.96 17.94 16.93
N ALA A 168 13.97 17.91 15.60
CA ALA A 168 14.77 18.83 14.77
C ALA A 168 14.37 20.30 14.96
N MET A 169 13.10 20.55 15.31
CA MET A 169 12.59 21.88 15.64
C MET A 169 12.77 22.25 17.12
N GLN A 170 13.22 21.35 17.99
CA GLN A 170 13.32 21.48 19.45
C GLN A 170 11.96 21.69 20.14
N LEU A 171 10.90 21.08 19.58
CA LEU A 171 9.51 21.26 20.04
C LEU A 171 8.92 20.02 20.74
N VAL A 172 9.75 19.04 21.09
CA VAL A 172 9.26 17.78 21.70
C VAL A 172 8.55 18.06 23.04
N GLU A 173 9.14 18.86 23.92
CA GLU A 173 8.54 19.09 25.24
C GLU A 173 7.39 20.11 25.19
N SER A 174 7.52 21.19 24.41
CA SER A 174 6.46 22.21 24.28
C SER A 174 5.19 21.67 23.65
N THR A 175 5.30 20.74 22.69
CA THR A 175 4.13 20.10 22.06
C THR A 175 3.50 18.99 22.89
N LYS A 176 4.21 18.43 23.87
CA LYS A 176 3.79 17.25 24.63
C LYS A 176 2.38 17.33 25.23
N PRO A 177 1.96 18.45 25.85
CA PRO A 177 0.62 18.59 26.41
C PRO A 177 -0.50 18.59 25.37
N TYR A 178 -0.19 18.91 24.12
CA TYR A 178 -1.16 19.05 23.03
C TYR A 178 -1.24 17.82 22.13
N ARG A 179 -0.31 16.84 22.28
CA ARG A 179 -0.25 15.69 21.38
C ARG A 179 -1.35 14.68 21.66
N VAL A 180 -2.07 14.31 20.59
CA VAL A 180 -2.96 13.17 20.56
C VAL A 180 -2.41 12.12 19.61
N THR A 181 -2.44 10.86 20.04
CA THR A 181 -1.76 9.78 19.30
C THR A 181 -2.77 8.86 18.66
N GLY A 182 -2.74 8.80 17.31
CA GLY A 182 -3.47 7.79 16.54
C GLY A 182 -2.72 6.45 16.51
N GLN A 183 -3.44 5.35 16.50
CA GLN A 183 -2.85 4.00 16.38
C GLN A 183 -2.07 3.82 15.06
N ASN A 184 -2.47 4.54 14.02
CA ASN A 184 -1.83 4.59 12.71
C ASN A 184 -2.09 5.94 12.04
N ILE A 185 -1.50 6.16 10.87
CA ILE A 185 -1.61 7.43 10.16
C ILE A 185 -3.01 7.71 9.60
N ALA A 186 -3.84 6.69 9.38
CA ALA A 186 -5.23 6.88 8.96
C ALA A 186 -6.09 7.43 10.09
N GLN A 187 -5.92 6.94 11.32
CA GLN A 187 -6.60 7.51 12.49
C GLN A 187 -6.13 8.93 12.79
N THR A 188 -4.82 9.21 12.61
CA THR A 188 -4.27 10.56 12.74
C THR A 188 -4.95 11.53 11.77
N PHE A 189 -5.11 11.14 10.50
CA PHE A 189 -5.85 11.91 9.51
C PHE A 189 -7.29 12.16 9.97
N GLN A 190 -7.98 11.13 10.48
CA GLN A 190 -9.36 11.26 10.94
C GLN A 190 -9.52 12.23 12.10
N PHE A 191 -8.56 12.30 13.03
CA PHE A 191 -8.61 13.27 14.12
C PHE A 191 -8.63 14.72 13.61
N VAL A 192 -7.89 15.02 12.55
CA VAL A 192 -7.89 16.36 11.96
C VAL A 192 -9.12 16.58 11.07
N ALA A 193 -9.46 15.61 10.23
CA ALA A 193 -10.62 15.71 9.33
C ALA A 193 -11.94 15.90 10.09
N SER A 194 -12.08 15.31 11.29
CA SER A 194 -13.26 15.44 12.15
C SER A 194 -13.23 16.67 13.08
N GLY A 195 -12.14 17.49 13.05
CA GLY A 195 -11.97 18.64 13.95
C GLY A 195 -11.56 18.31 15.38
N ASN A 196 -11.36 17.02 15.72
CA ASN A 196 -10.90 16.59 17.04
C ASN A 196 -9.44 16.99 17.31
N ALA A 197 -8.66 17.24 16.28
CA ALA A 197 -7.36 17.90 16.34
C ALA A 197 -7.32 19.02 15.30
N GLN A 198 -6.70 20.15 15.64
CA GLN A 198 -6.58 21.29 14.73
C GLN A 198 -5.41 21.13 13.79
N LEU A 199 -4.36 20.46 14.25
CA LEU A 199 -3.16 20.15 13.48
C LEU A 199 -2.91 18.65 13.50
N GLY A 200 -2.30 18.11 12.44
CA GLY A 200 -1.83 16.73 12.44
C GLY A 200 -0.74 16.45 11.42
N PHE A 201 0.20 15.60 11.81
CA PHE A 201 1.20 15.07 10.89
C PHE A 201 0.62 13.89 10.13
N ILE A 202 0.42 14.03 8.82
CA ILE A 202 -0.18 13.03 7.95
C ILE A 202 0.73 12.69 6.76
N ALA A 203 0.38 11.65 5.99
CA ALA A 203 1.04 11.37 4.72
C ALA A 203 0.52 12.33 3.63
N GLN A 204 1.41 12.84 2.77
CA GLN A 204 1.01 13.67 1.62
C GLN A 204 -0.03 12.96 0.74
N ALA A 205 0.06 11.65 0.60
CA ALA A 205 -0.92 10.86 -0.16
C ALA A 205 -2.35 10.96 0.39
N GLN A 206 -2.52 11.13 1.70
CA GLN A 206 -3.84 11.35 2.31
C GLN A 206 -4.38 12.74 1.98
N LEU A 207 -3.52 13.76 2.03
CA LEU A 207 -3.88 15.12 1.63
C LEU A 207 -4.29 15.19 0.15
N LEU A 208 -3.50 14.58 -0.74
CA LEU A 208 -3.78 14.59 -2.18
C LEU A 208 -5.00 13.72 -2.57
N ALA A 209 -5.46 12.87 -1.67
CA ALA A 209 -6.71 12.13 -1.87
C ALA A 209 -7.97 12.98 -1.65
N LEU A 210 -7.84 14.13 -0.99
CA LEU A 210 -8.93 15.09 -0.81
C LEU A 210 -9.14 15.95 -2.07
N PRO A 211 -10.37 16.34 -2.37
CA PRO A 211 -10.64 17.44 -3.30
C PRO A 211 -9.82 18.68 -2.91
N GLU A 212 -9.40 19.47 -3.89
CA GLU A 212 -8.54 20.63 -3.62
C GLU A 212 -9.19 21.64 -2.66
N SER A 213 -10.50 21.83 -2.77
CA SER A 213 -11.29 22.67 -1.88
C SER A 213 -11.36 22.22 -0.42
N GLU A 214 -11.04 20.94 -0.15
CA GLU A 214 -11.07 20.35 1.19
C GLU A 214 -9.68 20.22 1.82
N ARG A 215 -8.61 20.60 1.11
CA ARG A 215 -7.24 20.41 1.59
C ARG A 215 -6.83 21.37 2.70
N GLY A 216 -7.64 22.40 3.00
CA GLY A 216 -7.34 23.36 4.06
C GLY A 216 -5.97 24.00 3.90
N SER A 217 -5.18 24.02 4.98
CA SER A 217 -3.80 24.51 4.96
C SER A 217 -2.81 23.43 5.37
N TYR A 218 -1.59 23.48 4.82
CA TYR A 218 -0.57 22.47 5.10
C TYR A 218 0.85 22.99 4.89
N TRP A 219 1.78 22.34 5.57
CA TRP A 219 3.22 22.50 5.39
C TRP A 219 3.86 21.18 5.02
N ARG A 220 4.60 21.14 3.91
CA ARG A 220 5.43 19.98 3.56
C ARG A 220 6.68 19.99 4.41
N VAL A 221 6.82 18.97 5.26
CA VAL A 221 7.98 18.86 6.14
C VAL A 221 9.24 18.67 5.29
N PRO A 222 10.29 19.49 5.46
CA PRO A 222 11.54 19.32 4.72
C PRO A 222 12.19 17.97 5.01
N LYS A 223 12.67 17.28 3.97
CA LYS A 223 13.29 15.94 4.06
C LYS A 223 14.45 15.87 5.08
N LYS A 224 15.14 16.97 5.34
CA LYS A 224 16.23 17.04 6.32
C LYS A 224 15.80 16.98 7.79
N MET A 225 14.50 17.10 8.07
CA MET A 225 13.95 17.11 9.44
C MET A 225 13.56 15.73 9.96
N HIS A 226 13.58 14.72 9.10
CA HIS A 226 13.29 13.33 9.48
C HIS A 226 14.02 12.34 8.57
N SER A 227 14.16 11.11 9.02
CA SER A 227 14.67 10.01 8.21
C SER A 227 13.77 9.75 6.99
N PRO A 228 14.31 9.31 5.83
CA PRO A 228 13.49 8.95 4.67
C PRO A 228 12.42 7.92 5.01
N ILE A 229 11.22 8.10 4.47
CA ILE A 229 10.11 7.16 4.64
C ILE A 229 10.09 6.22 3.42
N GLN A 230 11.13 5.40 3.31
CA GLN A 230 11.23 4.37 2.26
C GLN A 230 10.28 3.22 2.58
N GLN A 231 9.41 2.88 1.64
CA GLN A 231 8.37 1.88 1.83
C GLN A 231 8.72 0.62 1.05
N MET A 232 8.80 -0.51 1.76
CA MET A 232 9.24 -1.79 1.19
C MET A 232 8.10 -2.80 1.16
N ALA A 233 7.95 -3.47 0.02
CA ALA A 233 7.11 -4.64 -0.15
C ALA A 233 7.94 -5.91 -0.01
N VAL A 234 7.33 -6.97 0.50
CA VAL A 234 7.95 -8.31 0.59
C VAL A 234 6.89 -9.39 0.54
N MET A 235 7.21 -10.53 -0.07
CA MET A 235 6.43 -11.77 0.01
C MET A 235 6.71 -12.47 1.34
N LEU A 236 5.67 -12.87 2.03
CA LEU A 236 5.78 -13.71 3.23
C LEU A 236 5.88 -15.20 2.83
N ASN A 237 6.41 -16.04 3.72
CA ASN A 237 6.59 -17.45 3.41
C ASN A 237 5.30 -18.16 2.99
N ARG A 238 4.14 -17.75 3.54
CA ARG A 238 2.84 -18.26 3.14
C ARG A 238 2.51 -17.97 1.68
N GLY A 239 2.96 -16.83 1.15
CA GLY A 239 2.72 -16.40 -0.23
C GLY A 239 3.57 -17.12 -1.29
N ARG A 240 4.56 -17.96 -0.90
CA ARG A 240 5.53 -18.58 -1.84
C ARG A 240 4.87 -19.40 -2.95
N GLU A 241 3.82 -20.13 -2.60
CA GLU A 241 3.10 -21.02 -3.53
C GLU A 241 1.80 -20.38 -4.05
N ASN A 242 1.58 -19.09 -3.75
CA ASN A 242 0.41 -18.34 -4.17
C ASN A 242 0.77 -17.47 -5.38
N SER A 243 0.34 -17.88 -6.57
CA SER A 243 0.63 -17.15 -7.83
C SER A 243 0.05 -15.73 -7.82
N ALA A 244 -1.04 -15.48 -7.09
CA ALA A 244 -1.60 -14.15 -6.91
C ALA A 244 -0.67 -13.22 -6.12
N ALA A 245 0.14 -13.74 -5.18
CA ALA A 245 1.10 -12.94 -4.43
C ALA A 245 2.26 -12.48 -5.33
N GLU A 246 2.80 -13.37 -6.16
CA GLU A 246 3.83 -13.03 -7.14
C GLU A 246 3.32 -12.02 -8.18
N ALA A 247 2.13 -12.29 -8.75
CA ALA A 247 1.48 -11.39 -9.70
C ALA A 247 1.26 -9.99 -9.10
N PHE A 248 0.85 -9.90 -7.83
CA PHE A 248 0.63 -8.62 -7.16
C PHE A 248 1.93 -7.82 -6.95
N LEU A 249 3.01 -8.47 -6.52
CA LEU A 249 4.30 -7.81 -6.36
C LEU A 249 4.87 -7.34 -7.71
N THR A 250 4.68 -8.13 -8.76
CA THR A 250 5.05 -7.76 -10.14
C THR A 250 4.20 -6.58 -10.63
N PHE A 251 2.88 -6.63 -10.42
CA PHE A 251 1.97 -5.53 -10.77
C PHE A 251 2.36 -4.22 -10.09
N LEU A 252 2.73 -4.24 -8.81
CA LEU A 252 3.17 -3.02 -8.09
C LEU A 252 4.40 -2.35 -8.73
N GLN A 253 5.23 -3.11 -9.44
CA GLN A 253 6.40 -2.60 -10.15
C GLN A 253 6.09 -2.17 -11.59
N SER A 254 4.89 -2.45 -12.10
CA SER A 254 4.49 -2.08 -13.45
C SER A 254 4.47 -0.56 -13.66
N PRO A 255 4.72 -0.07 -14.88
CA PRO A 255 4.63 1.36 -15.20
C PRO A 255 3.27 1.98 -14.85
N GLN A 256 2.19 1.21 -15.01
CA GLN A 256 0.83 1.63 -14.69
C GLN A 256 0.65 1.85 -13.19
N ALA A 257 1.00 0.87 -12.36
CA ALA A 257 0.91 0.97 -10.91
C ALA A 257 1.81 2.10 -10.37
N GLN A 258 3.05 2.18 -10.86
CA GLN A 258 4.00 3.21 -10.46
C GLN A 258 3.55 4.62 -10.87
N SER A 259 2.84 4.79 -12.00
CA SER A 259 2.25 6.07 -12.39
C SER A 259 1.18 6.52 -11.38
N ILE A 260 0.30 5.60 -10.96
CA ILE A 260 -0.74 5.88 -9.96
C ILE A 260 -0.11 6.20 -8.60
N ILE A 261 0.91 5.45 -8.19
CA ILE A 261 1.64 5.68 -6.93
C ILE A 261 2.25 7.09 -6.93
N ARG A 262 2.93 7.49 -8.00
CA ARG A 262 3.49 8.86 -8.12
C ARG A 262 2.42 9.93 -8.15
N ALA A 263 1.30 9.73 -8.86
CA ALA A 263 0.18 10.66 -8.89
C ALA A 263 -0.45 10.88 -7.50
N ARG A 264 -0.28 9.92 -6.58
CA ARG A 264 -0.69 10.03 -5.18
C ARG A 264 0.35 10.69 -4.27
N GLY A 265 1.44 11.26 -4.83
CA GLY A 265 2.45 12.02 -4.09
C GLY A 265 3.53 11.18 -3.43
N TYR A 266 3.71 9.95 -3.88
CA TYR A 266 4.89 9.15 -3.57
C TYR A 266 6.00 9.41 -4.61
N HIS A 267 7.23 9.13 -4.23
CA HIS A 267 8.42 9.27 -5.08
C HIS A 267 9.11 7.92 -5.25
#